data_8c268047d27aa6297263bc692ee7d64b
#
_entry.id   8c268047d27aa6297263bc692ee7d64b
#
_cell.length_a   1.000
_cell.length_b   1.000
_cell.length_c   1.000
_cell.angle_alpha   90.00
_cell.angle_beta   90.00
_cell.angle_gamma   90.00
#
_symmetry.space_group_name_H-M   'P 1'
#
loop_
_entity.id
_entity.type
_entity.pdbx_description
1 polymer ?
#
loop_
_entity_poly.entity_id
_entity_poly.type
_entity_poly.pdbx_seq_one_letter_code
_entity_poly.pdbx_strand_id
1 'polypeptide(L)'
;VGNAFINDSSQLYHIMSLVGRITGPIMFFAAVEGYHHTKSLKKYIIRLLVFALVSYLPFMYVFRDNFNALRLNVIFTILIGVLAIHVRRKIKNIFLKTFVILVLIIMSLPADYGSSCIVTMLVLDYFYGNQKNQIVGYTLIAAIEFGVLELITSPFWNLIYMGNFDFSNIAGNYESFGFLIPIFLFYTYNGKHRNNSKFSKWVFYIFYPLHL
;
A
#
# COMPACT_ATOMS: atom_id res chain seq x y z
N VAL A 1 -3.94 -13.03 -5.61
CA VAL A 1 -4.76 -13.83 -6.54
C VAL A 1 -3.89 -14.59 -7.53
N GLY A 2 -2.91 -13.94 -8.17
CA GLY A 2 -2.00 -14.63 -9.11
C GLY A 2 -1.34 -15.88 -8.52
N ASN A 3 -0.82 -15.79 -7.30
CA ASN A 3 -0.09 -16.89 -6.64
C ASN A 3 -0.96 -18.11 -6.28
N ALA A 4 -2.29 -17.98 -6.26
CA ALA A 4 -3.18 -19.06 -5.86
C ALA A 4 -3.67 -19.91 -7.04
N PHE A 5 -3.63 -19.37 -8.27
CA PHE A 5 -4.25 -20.00 -9.44
C PHE A 5 -3.34 -20.08 -10.67
N ILE A 6 -2.18 -19.42 -10.68
CA ILE A 6 -1.33 -19.28 -11.85
C ILE A 6 0.08 -19.75 -11.47
N ASN A 7 0.70 -20.52 -12.38
CA ASN A 7 2.06 -20.99 -12.20
C ASN A 7 3.03 -19.80 -12.19
N ASP A 8 3.95 -19.74 -11.23
CA ASP A 8 4.90 -18.63 -11.00
C ASP A 8 5.78 -18.31 -12.22
N SER A 9 5.95 -19.25 -13.14
CA SER A 9 6.71 -19.06 -14.38
C SER A 9 5.90 -18.49 -15.54
N SER A 10 4.60 -18.21 -15.36
CA SER A 10 3.76 -17.71 -16.44
C SER A 10 3.86 -16.19 -16.61
N GLN A 11 3.86 -15.69 -17.87
CA GLN A 11 3.81 -14.24 -18.14
C GLN A 11 2.61 -13.55 -17.48
N LEU A 12 1.49 -14.26 -17.35
CA LEU A 12 0.28 -13.76 -16.71
C LEU A 12 0.50 -13.49 -15.22
N TYR A 13 1.26 -14.36 -14.53
CA TYR A 13 1.65 -14.15 -13.14
C TYR A 13 2.42 -12.83 -12.95
N HIS A 14 3.43 -12.58 -13.77
CA HIS A 14 4.24 -11.36 -13.72
C HIS A 14 3.41 -10.09 -13.99
N ILE A 15 2.49 -10.15 -14.96
CA ILE A 15 1.58 -9.02 -15.25
C ILE A 15 0.67 -8.75 -14.06
N MET A 16 0.06 -9.77 -13.47
CA MET A 16 -0.83 -9.61 -12.31
C MET A 16 -0.07 -9.11 -11.07
N SER A 17 1.16 -9.59 -10.86
CA SER A 17 2.05 -9.13 -9.79
C SER A 17 2.37 -7.64 -9.96
N LEU A 18 2.73 -7.21 -11.17
CA LEU A 18 2.98 -5.80 -11.51
C LEU A 18 1.75 -4.93 -11.21
N VAL A 19 0.56 -5.35 -11.66
CA VAL A 19 -0.70 -4.64 -11.42
C VAL A 19 -0.99 -4.52 -9.91
N GLY A 20 -0.76 -5.60 -9.15
CA GLY A 20 -0.90 -5.58 -7.68
C GLY A 20 0.00 -4.54 -7.02
N ARG A 21 1.27 -4.47 -7.45
CA ARG A 21 2.26 -3.50 -6.91
C ARG A 21 1.93 -2.04 -7.25
N ILE A 22 1.27 -1.80 -8.38
CA ILE A 22 0.76 -0.46 -8.73
C ILE A 22 -0.45 -0.09 -7.87
N THR A 23 -1.35 -1.04 -7.64
CA THR A 23 -2.66 -0.79 -7.00
C THR A 23 -2.52 -0.39 -5.53
N GLY A 24 -1.64 -1.05 -4.76
CA GLY A 24 -1.45 -0.77 -3.34
C GLY A 24 -1.18 0.70 -3.04
N PRO A 25 -0.10 1.30 -3.57
CA PRO A 25 0.21 2.71 -3.33
C PRO A 25 -0.86 3.69 -3.80
N ILE A 26 -1.57 3.38 -4.89
CA ILE A 26 -2.71 4.20 -5.34
C ILE A 26 -3.82 4.18 -4.29
N MET A 27 -4.11 3.01 -3.71
CA MET A 27 -5.09 2.88 -2.62
C MET A 27 -4.67 3.66 -1.38
N PHE A 28 -3.37 3.65 -1.02
CA PHE A 28 -2.84 4.41 0.12
C PHE A 28 -3.01 5.91 -0.10
N PHE A 29 -2.62 6.40 -1.28
CA PHE A 29 -2.81 7.79 -1.66
C PHE A 29 -4.29 8.19 -1.63
N ALA A 30 -5.16 7.40 -2.26
CA ALA A 30 -6.61 7.65 -2.25
C ALA A 30 -7.21 7.63 -0.83
N ALA A 31 -6.67 6.81 0.07
CA ALA A 31 -7.12 6.77 1.45
C ALA A 31 -6.69 8.03 2.24
N VAL A 32 -5.50 8.56 2.00
CA VAL A 32 -5.05 9.83 2.57
C VAL A 32 -5.92 10.98 2.06
N GLU A 33 -6.17 11.05 0.75
CA GLU A 33 -7.10 12.02 0.16
C GLU A 33 -8.51 11.88 0.76
N GLY A 34 -8.99 10.65 0.90
CA GLY A 34 -10.28 10.35 1.54
C GLY A 34 -10.37 10.83 2.99
N TYR A 35 -9.27 10.72 3.76
CA TYR A 35 -9.19 11.25 5.12
C TYR A 35 -9.36 12.78 5.14
N HIS A 36 -8.71 13.50 4.25
CA HIS A 36 -8.75 14.96 4.20
C HIS A 36 -10.07 15.52 3.66
N HIS A 37 -10.71 14.80 2.73
CA HIS A 37 -11.94 15.25 2.08
C HIS A 37 -13.22 14.73 2.74
N THR A 38 -13.13 13.87 3.78
CA THR A 38 -14.33 13.33 4.41
C THR A 38 -15.00 14.34 5.32
N LYS A 39 -16.33 14.48 5.18
CA LYS A 39 -17.16 15.28 6.11
C LYS A 39 -17.32 14.64 7.49
N SER A 40 -17.13 13.32 7.60
CA SER A 40 -17.28 12.57 8.84
C SER A 40 -16.29 11.39 8.87
N LEU A 41 -15.22 11.57 9.66
CA LEU A 41 -14.20 10.55 9.85
C LEU A 41 -14.81 9.26 10.43
N LYS A 42 -15.74 9.36 11.38
CA LYS A 42 -16.43 8.19 11.95
C LYS A 42 -17.10 7.35 10.87
N LYS A 43 -17.86 7.99 9.94
CA LYS A 43 -18.53 7.28 8.84
C LYS A 43 -17.50 6.71 7.86
N TYR A 44 -16.35 7.35 7.67
CA TYR A 44 -15.27 6.87 6.81
C TYR A 44 -14.62 5.60 7.39
N ILE A 45 -14.26 5.63 8.67
CA ILE A 45 -13.71 4.48 9.41
C ILE A 45 -14.68 3.30 9.40
N ILE A 46 -15.97 3.54 9.69
CA ILE A 46 -17.00 2.48 9.69
C ILE A 46 -17.11 1.84 8.30
N ARG A 47 -17.10 2.62 7.23
CA ARG A 47 -17.12 2.08 5.86
C ARG A 47 -15.90 1.21 5.58
N LEU A 48 -14.69 1.69 5.89
CA LEU A 48 -13.47 0.90 5.73
C LEU A 48 -13.55 -0.42 6.51
N LEU A 49 -14.02 -0.38 7.76
CA LEU A 49 -14.18 -1.57 8.58
C LEU A 49 -15.17 -2.57 7.98
N VAL A 50 -16.34 -2.10 7.54
CA VAL A 50 -17.36 -2.97 6.91
C VAL A 50 -16.79 -3.64 5.66
N PHE A 51 -16.11 -2.88 4.78
CA PHE A 51 -15.53 -3.46 3.57
C PHE A 51 -14.33 -4.35 3.86
N ALA A 52 -13.53 -4.06 4.89
CA ALA A 52 -12.47 -4.93 5.35
C ALA A 52 -13.03 -6.30 5.79
N LEU A 53 -14.13 -6.31 6.54
CA LEU A 53 -14.80 -7.52 6.99
C LEU A 53 -15.48 -8.29 5.83
N VAL A 54 -16.17 -7.59 4.93
CA VAL A 54 -16.80 -8.20 3.75
C VAL A 54 -15.74 -8.85 2.84
N SER A 55 -14.61 -8.17 2.63
CA SER A 55 -13.51 -8.68 1.79
C SER A 55 -12.69 -9.76 2.49
N TYR A 56 -12.86 -9.95 3.80
CA TYR A 56 -12.08 -10.93 4.54
C TYR A 56 -12.39 -12.36 4.13
N LEU A 57 -13.67 -12.68 3.88
CA LEU A 57 -14.07 -14.02 3.46
C LEU A 57 -13.46 -14.44 2.11
N PRO A 58 -13.61 -13.67 0.99
CA PRO A 58 -12.96 -14.02 -0.27
C PRO A 58 -11.43 -14.01 -0.13
N PHE A 59 -10.85 -13.10 0.64
CA PHE A 59 -9.41 -13.06 0.89
C PHE A 59 -8.91 -14.36 1.55
N MET A 60 -9.56 -14.82 2.61
CA MET A 60 -9.22 -16.09 3.27
C MET A 60 -9.44 -17.31 2.37
N TYR A 61 -10.43 -17.28 1.48
CA TYR A 61 -10.65 -18.35 0.52
C TYR A 61 -9.51 -18.47 -0.49
N VAL A 62 -8.97 -17.35 -0.97
CA VAL A 62 -7.84 -17.32 -1.91
C VAL A 62 -6.54 -17.80 -1.26
N PHE A 63 -6.32 -17.46 0.01
CA PHE A 63 -5.10 -17.83 0.76
C PHE A 63 -5.28 -19.03 1.68
N ARG A 64 -6.12 -20.01 1.28
CA ARG A 64 -6.52 -21.22 2.06
C ARG A 64 -5.37 -22.01 2.69
N ASP A 65 -4.23 -22.06 2.05
CA ASP A 65 -3.11 -22.92 2.48
C ASP A 65 -2.39 -22.39 3.73
N ASN A 66 -2.75 -21.21 4.22
CA ASN A 66 -2.13 -20.56 5.37
C ASN A 66 -3.13 -20.24 6.49
N PHE A 67 -4.12 -21.10 6.73
CA PHE A 67 -5.15 -20.88 7.78
C PHE A 67 -4.58 -20.74 9.20
N ASN A 68 -3.35 -21.18 9.43
CA ASN A 68 -2.70 -21.13 10.75
C ASN A 68 -2.11 -19.75 11.11
N ALA A 69 -2.13 -18.76 10.19
CA ALA A 69 -1.64 -17.42 10.44
C ALA A 69 -2.78 -16.41 10.31
N LEU A 70 -2.90 -15.51 11.27
CA LEU A 70 -3.81 -14.39 11.18
C LEU A 70 -3.33 -13.48 10.02
N ARG A 71 -4.03 -13.54 8.89
CA ARG A 71 -3.78 -12.66 7.74
C ARG A 71 -4.92 -11.68 7.58
N LEU A 72 -4.58 -10.40 7.48
CA LEU A 72 -5.54 -9.32 7.26
C LEU A 72 -5.37 -8.77 5.84
N ASN A 73 -6.49 -8.47 5.19
CA ASN A 73 -6.47 -7.89 3.84
C ASN A 73 -6.01 -6.42 3.85
N VAL A 74 -5.68 -5.89 2.67
CA VAL A 74 -5.16 -4.51 2.52
C VAL A 74 -6.12 -3.43 3.04
N ILE A 75 -7.45 -3.67 3.08
CA ILE A 75 -8.39 -2.67 3.61
C ILE A 75 -8.23 -2.52 5.12
N PHE A 76 -7.92 -3.60 5.85
CA PHE A 76 -7.55 -3.51 7.27
C PHE A 76 -6.28 -2.68 7.45
N THR A 77 -5.27 -2.88 6.60
CA THR A 77 -4.03 -2.09 6.69
C THR A 77 -4.30 -0.61 6.44
N ILE A 78 -5.13 -0.28 5.44
CA ILE A 78 -5.57 1.09 5.15
C ILE A 78 -6.35 1.68 6.34
N LEU A 79 -7.23 0.90 6.97
CA LEU A 79 -7.96 1.34 8.16
C LEU A 79 -7.01 1.71 9.30
N ILE A 80 -6.00 0.85 9.57
CA ILE A 80 -4.98 1.13 10.58
C ILE A 80 -4.17 2.37 10.20
N GLY A 81 -3.81 2.54 8.93
CA GLY A 81 -3.13 3.74 8.41
C GLY A 81 -3.94 5.03 8.61
N VAL A 82 -5.25 4.99 8.35
CA VAL A 82 -6.17 6.12 8.61
C VAL A 82 -6.22 6.46 10.12
N LEU A 83 -6.22 5.45 10.99
CA LEU A 83 -6.14 5.65 12.44
C LEU A 83 -4.80 6.26 12.85
N ALA A 84 -3.68 5.82 12.25
CA ALA A 84 -2.35 6.38 12.51
C ALA A 84 -2.26 7.87 12.10
N ILE A 85 -2.84 8.25 10.95
CA ILE A 85 -2.97 9.66 10.53
C ILE A 85 -3.76 10.45 11.57
N HIS A 86 -4.88 9.90 12.03
CA HIS A 86 -5.73 10.58 13.03
C HIS A 86 -4.98 10.80 14.36
N VAL A 87 -4.27 9.77 14.84
CA VAL A 87 -3.41 9.85 16.03
C VAL A 87 -2.34 10.92 15.85
N ARG A 88 -1.61 10.92 14.72
CA ARG A 88 -0.57 11.91 14.41
C ARG A 88 -1.09 13.34 14.49
N ARG A 89 -2.31 13.58 14.01
CA ARG A 89 -2.92 14.91 13.95
C ARG A 89 -3.58 15.35 15.25
N LYS A 90 -4.10 14.43 16.07
CA LYS A 90 -4.87 14.76 17.28
C LYS A 90 -4.06 14.73 18.55
N ILE A 91 -3.12 13.81 18.69
CA ILE A 91 -2.32 13.68 19.91
C ILE A 91 -1.17 14.69 19.89
N LYS A 92 -1.16 15.62 20.85
CA LYS A 92 -0.10 16.64 20.99
C LYS A 92 1.14 16.08 21.68
N ASN A 93 0.96 15.22 22.70
CA ASN A 93 2.07 14.63 23.44
C ASN A 93 2.87 13.70 22.52
N ILE A 94 4.15 14.02 22.32
CA ILE A 94 5.02 13.30 21.38
C ILE A 94 5.24 11.84 21.80
N PHE A 95 5.46 11.58 23.08
CA PHE A 95 5.70 10.22 23.58
C PHE A 95 4.46 9.33 23.38
N LEU A 96 3.27 9.83 23.79
CA LEU A 96 2.02 9.10 23.60
C LEU A 96 1.72 8.88 22.12
N LYS A 97 1.92 9.91 21.28
CA LYS A 97 1.75 9.82 19.82
C LYS A 97 2.62 8.72 19.22
N THR A 98 3.92 8.76 19.52
CA THR A 98 4.88 7.78 19.00
C THR A 98 4.53 6.38 19.49
N PHE A 99 4.22 6.21 20.77
CA PHE A 99 3.83 4.93 21.34
C PHE A 99 2.60 4.34 20.62
N VAL A 100 1.53 5.13 20.45
CA VAL A 100 0.30 4.66 19.78
C VAL A 100 0.57 4.32 18.32
N ILE A 101 1.36 5.13 17.60
CA ILE A 101 1.72 4.82 16.20
C ILE A 101 2.52 3.52 16.12
N LEU A 102 3.47 3.28 17.02
CA LEU A 102 4.22 2.02 17.07
C LEU A 102 3.31 0.82 17.32
N VAL A 103 2.35 0.94 18.24
CA VAL A 103 1.34 -0.12 18.48
C VAL A 103 0.54 -0.40 17.19
N LEU A 104 0.10 0.65 16.48
CA LEU A 104 -0.62 0.48 15.22
C LEU A 104 0.24 -0.17 14.13
N ILE A 105 1.53 0.15 14.05
CA ILE A 105 2.48 -0.51 13.14
C ILE A 105 2.60 -2.00 13.50
N ILE A 106 2.76 -2.34 14.77
CA ILE A 106 2.82 -3.76 15.21
C ILE A 106 1.53 -4.49 14.86
N MET A 107 0.37 -3.87 15.08
CA MET A 107 -0.94 -4.45 14.72
C MET A 107 -1.11 -4.67 13.20
N SER A 108 -0.37 -3.94 12.36
CA SER A 108 -0.43 -4.10 10.92
C SER A 108 0.47 -5.22 10.37
N LEU A 109 1.41 -5.74 11.14
CA LEU A 109 2.37 -6.75 10.66
C LEU A 109 1.70 -7.99 10.02
N PRO A 110 0.57 -8.52 10.53
CA PRO A 110 -0.10 -9.65 9.89
C PRO A 110 -0.95 -9.26 8.66
N ALA A 111 -0.97 -7.98 8.28
CA ALA A 111 -1.78 -7.49 7.18
C ALA A 111 -0.97 -7.28 5.90
N ASP A 112 -1.66 -7.30 4.76
CA ASP A 112 -1.04 -7.00 3.47
C ASP A 112 -0.36 -5.63 3.50
N TYR A 113 0.85 -5.56 2.96
CA TYR A 113 1.76 -4.39 3.02
C TYR A 113 2.19 -3.97 4.43
N GLY A 114 1.65 -4.54 5.50
CA GLY A 114 2.08 -4.36 6.88
C GLY A 114 2.46 -2.92 7.24
N SER A 115 3.65 -2.74 7.83
CA SER A 115 4.21 -1.45 8.23
C SER A 115 4.41 -0.47 7.07
N SER A 116 4.78 -0.96 5.88
CA SER A 116 5.08 -0.12 4.71
C SER A 116 3.87 0.72 4.26
N CYS A 117 2.64 0.16 4.37
CA CYS A 117 1.42 0.92 4.12
C CYS A 117 1.28 2.10 5.11
N ILE A 118 1.46 1.84 6.41
CA ILE A 118 1.28 2.89 7.43
C ILE A 118 2.33 3.98 7.27
N VAL A 119 3.60 3.61 7.06
CA VAL A 119 4.69 4.57 6.83
C VAL A 119 4.40 5.41 5.59
N THR A 120 4.00 4.77 4.48
CA THR A 120 3.60 5.47 3.25
C THR A 120 2.48 6.47 3.50
N MET A 121 1.40 6.05 4.16
CA MET A 121 0.26 6.92 4.44
C MET A 121 0.63 8.08 5.38
N LEU A 122 1.48 7.85 6.38
CA LEU A 122 1.95 8.90 7.29
C LEU A 122 2.82 9.93 6.57
N VAL A 123 3.68 9.51 5.64
CA VAL A 123 4.54 10.40 4.85
C VAL A 123 3.69 11.21 3.85
N LEU A 124 2.75 10.57 3.16
CA LEU A 124 1.82 11.26 2.26
C LEU A 124 0.95 12.29 3.01
N ASP A 125 0.51 11.95 4.23
CA ASP A 125 -0.23 12.87 5.09
C ASP A 125 0.66 13.98 5.67
N TYR A 126 1.92 13.70 5.99
CA TYR A 126 2.86 14.70 6.50
C TYR A 126 3.10 15.82 5.49
N PHE A 127 3.27 15.47 4.24
CA PHE A 127 3.47 16.41 3.14
C PHE A 127 2.16 16.80 2.42
N TYR A 128 1.01 16.55 3.03
CA TYR A 128 -0.27 16.86 2.41
C TYR A 128 -0.37 18.35 2.03
N GLY A 129 -0.80 18.61 0.78
CA GLY A 129 -0.85 19.95 0.19
C GLY A 129 0.45 20.40 -0.51
N ASN A 130 1.55 19.63 -0.37
CA ASN A 130 2.78 19.84 -1.14
C ASN A 130 3.08 18.60 -1.99
N GLN A 131 2.55 18.60 -3.21
CA GLN A 131 2.64 17.48 -4.14
C GLN A 131 4.09 17.04 -4.42
N LYS A 132 5.01 18.01 -4.57
CA LYS A 132 6.44 17.70 -4.81
C LYS A 132 7.03 16.89 -3.64
N ASN A 133 6.77 17.32 -2.41
CA ASN A 133 7.29 16.64 -1.23
C ASN A 133 6.59 15.29 -1.00
N GLN A 134 5.31 15.15 -1.35
CA GLN A 134 4.61 13.85 -1.33
C GLN A 134 5.27 12.87 -2.31
N ILE A 135 5.57 13.31 -3.52
CA ILE A 135 6.25 12.50 -4.55
C ILE A 135 7.65 12.08 -4.06
N VAL A 136 8.45 13.03 -3.57
CA VAL A 136 9.80 12.74 -3.06
C VAL A 136 9.72 11.75 -1.87
N GLY A 137 8.86 12.00 -0.91
CA GLY A 137 8.66 11.11 0.25
C GLY A 137 8.22 9.71 -0.16
N TYR A 138 7.28 9.61 -1.08
CA TYR A 138 6.85 8.32 -1.61
C TYR A 138 7.97 7.60 -2.39
N THR A 139 8.74 8.33 -3.21
CA THR A 139 9.86 7.76 -3.97
C THR A 139 10.93 7.16 -3.04
N LEU A 140 11.24 7.85 -1.93
CA LEU A 140 12.16 7.32 -0.92
C LEU A 140 11.62 6.04 -0.27
N ILE A 141 10.33 5.98 0.03
CA ILE A 141 9.69 4.78 0.57
C ILE A 141 9.72 3.65 -0.48
N ALA A 142 9.39 3.94 -1.73
CA ALA A 142 9.45 2.95 -2.81
C ALA A 142 10.86 2.40 -2.98
N ALA A 143 11.87 3.24 -2.85
CA ALA A 143 13.26 2.83 -2.94
C ALA A 143 13.69 1.91 -1.79
N ILE A 144 13.29 2.20 -0.57
CA ILE A 144 13.78 1.53 0.64
C ILE A 144 12.84 0.38 1.04
N GLU A 145 11.57 0.68 1.32
CA GLU A 145 10.62 -0.27 1.90
C GLU A 145 10.11 -1.31 0.89
N PHE A 146 9.99 -0.93 -0.38
CA PHE A 146 9.54 -1.85 -1.44
C PHE A 146 10.70 -2.50 -2.20
N GLY A 147 11.94 -2.34 -1.71
CA GLY A 147 13.11 -3.05 -2.22
C GLY A 147 13.59 -2.63 -3.61
N VAL A 148 13.12 -1.50 -4.15
CA VAL A 148 13.55 -1.02 -5.48
C VAL A 148 15.02 -0.66 -5.48
N LEU A 149 15.54 -0.04 -4.42
CA LEU A 149 16.95 0.30 -4.28
C LEU A 149 17.81 -0.97 -4.20
N GLU A 150 17.39 -1.96 -3.40
CA GLU A 150 18.08 -3.25 -3.29
C GLU A 150 18.13 -3.95 -4.64
N LEU A 151 17.03 -3.96 -5.38
CA LEU A 151 16.98 -4.55 -6.71
C LEU A 151 17.97 -3.88 -7.68
N ILE A 152 18.01 -2.55 -7.72
CA ILE A 152 18.92 -1.79 -8.59
C ILE A 152 20.38 -2.00 -8.20
N THR A 153 20.69 -2.13 -6.91
CA THR A 153 22.05 -2.29 -6.42
C THR A 153 22.54 -3.73 -6.42
N SER A 154 21.65 -4.72 -6.60
CA SER A 154 22.02 -6.14 -6.54
C SER A 154 23.16 -6.57 -7.47
N PRO A 155 23.28 -6.09 -8.74
CA PRO A 155 24.42 -6.48 -9.60
C PRO A 155 25.77 -5.99 -9.07
N PHE A 156 25.80 -4.83 -8.39
CA PHE A 156 27.02 -4.30 -7.77
C PHE A 156 27.41 -5.11 -6.53
N TRP A 157 26.44 -5.52 -5.73
CA TRP A 157 26.70 -6.41 -4.61
C TRP A 157 27.21 -7.77 -5.07
N ASN A 158 26.64 -8.35 -6.14
CA ASN A 158 27.13 -9.59 -6.74
C ASN A 158 28.57 -9.43 -7.26
N LEU A 159 28.91 -8.30 -7.86
CA LEU A 159 30.31 -8.02 -8.26
C LEU A 159 31.27 -8.00 -7.06
N ILE A 160 30.86 -7.36 -5.96
CA ILE A 160 31.70 -7.24 -4.76
C ILE A 160 31.90 -8.58 -4.06
N TYR A 161 30.84 -9.38 -3.91
CA TYR A 161 30.88 -10.62 -3.14
C TYR A 161 31.20 -11.87 -3.97
N MET A 162 30.78 -11.90 -5.24
CA MET A 162 30.90 -13.08 -6.12
C MET A 162 31.88 -12.86 -7.27
N GLY A 163 32.39 -11.64 -7.45
CA GLY A 163 33.36 -11.30 -8.49
C GLY A 163 32.76 -11.19 -9.91
N ASN A 164 31.45 -11.23 -10.07
CA ASN A 164 30.78 -11.12 -11.36
C ASN A 164 29.55 -10.22 -11.30
N PHE A 165 29.26 -9.53 -12.41
CA PHE A 165 27.98 -8.83 -12.57
C PHE A 165 26.89 -9.85 -12.88
N ASP A 166 25.85 -9.89 -12.03
CA ASP A 166 24.69 -10.75 -12.25
C ASP A 166 23.40 -9.91 -12.20
N PHE A 167 22.68 -9.90 -13.31
CA PHE A 167 21.40 -9.18 -13.48
C PHE A 167 20.19 -10.11 -13.29
N SER A 168 20.40 -11.37 -12.94
CA SER A 168 19.32 -12.35 -12.78
C SER A 168 18.29 -11.91 -11.73
N ASN A 169 18.74 -11.23 -10.68
CA ASN A 169 17.86 -10.72 -9.63
C ASN A 169 16.92 -9.62 -10.17
N ILE A 170 17.42 -8.73 -11.03
CA ILE A 170 16.57 -7.72 -11.70
C ILE A 170 15.62 -8.38 -12.68
N ALA A 171 16.10 -9.33 -13.47
CA ALA A 171 15.26 -10.06 -14.42
C ALA A 171 14.18 -10.91 -13.75
N GLY A 172 14.43 -11.46 -12.55
CA GLY A 172 13.48 -12.25 -11.79
C GLY A 172 12.48 -11.44 -10.96
N ASN A 173 12.78 -10.17 -10.64
CA ASN A 173 11.96 -9.36 -9.74
C ASN A 173 11.59 -7.98 -10.29
N TYR A 174 11.58 -7.84 -11.63
CA TYR A 174 11.31 -6.56 -12.30
C TYR A 174 9.94 -5.95 -11.96
N GLU A 175 8.99 -6.76 -11.50
CA GLU A 175 7.68 -6.25 -11.08
C GLU A 175 7.78 -5.26 -9.90
N SER A 176 8.88 -5.26 -9.13
CA SER A 176 9.11 -4.28 -8.08
C SER A 176 9.17 -2.85 -8.62
N PHE A 177 9.55 -2.64 -9.87
CA PHE A 177 9.42 -1.34 -10.53
C PHE A 177 7.97 -0.86 -10.66
N GLY A 178 6.99 -1.75 -10.51
CA GLY A 178 5.58 -1.38 -10.43
C GLY A 178 5.28 -0.38 -9.31
N PHE A 179 6.05 -0.38 -8.23
CA PHE A 179 5.92 0.61 -7.16
C PHE A 179 6.33 2.04 -7.57
N LEU A 180 7.04 2.23 -8.70
CA LEU A 180 7.38 3.55 -9.21
C LEU A 180 6.29 4.16 -10.10
N ILE A 181 5.43 3.35 -10.70
CA ILE A 181 4.38 3.82 -11.62
C ILE A 181 3.39 4.79 -10.94
N PRO A 182 2.96 4.59 -9.68
CA PRO A 182 2.09 5.53 -8.97
C PRO A 182 2.64 6.96 -8.86
N ILE A 183 3.96 7.14 -8.93
CA ILE A 183 4.59 8.47 -8.93
C ILE A 183 4.05 9.34 -10.08
N PHE A 184 3.89 8.74 -11.27
CA PHE A 184 3.33 9.43 -12.42
C PHE A 184 1.87 9.85 -12.19
N LEU A 185 1.08 8.97 -11.57
CA LEU A 185 -0.31 9.29 -11.21
C LEU A 185 -0.39 10.39 -10.14
N PHE A 186 0.50 10.36 -9.15
CA PHE A 186 0.57 11.44 -8.15
C PHE A 186 0.95 12.77 -8.77
N TYR A 187 1.86 12.76 -9.77
CA TYR A 187 2.25 13.97 -10.49
C TYR A 187 1.10 14.59 -11.31
N THR A 188 0.27 13.76 -11.93
CA THR A 188 -0.86 14.21 -12.74
C THR A 188 -2.10 14.57 -11.92
N TYR A 189 -2.13 14.20 -10.64
CA TYR A 189 -3.26 14.49 -9.76
C TYR A 189 -3.34 15.98 -9.42
N ASN A 190 -4.46 16.59 -9.72
CA ASN A 190 -4.65 18.04 -9.57
C ASN A 190 -5.38 18.47 -8.27
N GLY A 191 -5.67 17.53 -7.37
CA GLY A 191 -6.38 17.81 -6.11
C GLY A 191 -7.82 18.28 -6.23
N LYS A 192 -8.33 18.47 -7.46
CA LYS A 192 -9.68 18.99 -7.68
C LYS A 192 -10.71 17.88 -7.55
N HIS A 193 -11.62 18.05 -6.63
CA HIS A 193 -12.77 17.17 -6.46
C HIS A 193 -13.71 17.32 -7.68
N ARG A 194 -13.58 16.41 -8.64
CA ARG A 194 -14.57 16.29 -9.70
C ARG A 194 -15.86 15.75 -9.10
N ASN A 195 -16.98 16.39 -9.47
CA ASN A 195 -18.34 16.13 -8.99
C ASN A 195 -18.56 14.66 -8.53
N ASN A 196 -18.86 14.52 -7.24
CA ASN A 196 -19.03 13.23 -6.56
C ASN A 196 -20.23 12.45 -7.13
N SER A 197 -20.07 11.70 -8.19
CA SER A 197 -21.04 10.66 -8.47
C SER A 197 -20.98 9.62 -7.34
N LYS A 198 -22.11 9.24 -6.80
CA LYS A 198 -22.22 8.16 -5.80
C LYS A 198 -21.50 6.89 -6.32
N PHE A 199 -21.56 6.68 -7.64
CA PHE A 199 -20.93 5.59 -8.36
C PHE A 199 -19.39 5.53 -8.15
N SER A 200 -18.66 6.64 -8.31
CA SER A 200 -17.19 6.67 -8.16
C SER A 200 -16.73 6.25 -6.75
N LYS A 201 -17.54 6.57 -5.71
CA LYS A 201 -17.23 6.17 -4.33
C LYS A 201 -17.41 4.66 -4.11
N TRP A 202 -18.47 4.09 -4.71
CA TRP A 202 -18.77 2.68 -4.53
C TRP A 202 -17.86 1.77 -5.37
N VAL A 203 -17.43 2.21 -6.55
CA VAL A 203 -16.50 1.45 -7.39
C VAL A 203 -15.25 1.06 -6.64
N PHE A 204 -14.63 1.99 -5.90
CA PHE A 204 -13.43 1.72 -5.12
C PHE A 204 -13.65 0.60 -4.08
N TYR A 205 -14.78 0.63 -3.36
CA TYR A 205 -15.07 -0.34 -2.33
C TYR A 205 -15.52 -1.71 -2.87
N ILE A 206 -16.23 -1.72 -3.99
CA ILE A 206 -16.76 -2.95 -4.60
C ILE A 206 -15.67 -3.64 -5.43
N PHE A 207 -14.80 -2.88 -6.09
CA PHE A 207 -13.73 -3.42 -6.93
C PHE A 207 -12.82 -4.38 -6.14
N TYR A 208 -12.44 -4.01 -4.92
CA TYR A 208 -11.52 -4.83 -4.14
C TYR A 208 -12.07 -6.24 -3.82
N PRO A 209 -13.25 -6.43 -3.23
CA PRO A 209 -13.77 -7.78 -2.99
C PRO A 209 -14.13 -8.55 -4.27
N LEU A 210 -14.39 -7.86 -5.40
CA LEU A 210 -14.73 -8.54 -6.65
C LEU A 210 -13.52 -9.04 -7.45
N HIS A 211 -12.33 -8.45 -7.26
CA HIS A 211 -11.12 -8.88 -7.98
C HIS A 211 -10.28 -9.90 -7.19
N LEU A 212 -10.63 -10.15 -5.93
CA LEU A 212 -10.07 -11.25 -5.14
C LEU A 212 -10.60 -12.60 -5.60
#